data_a75a8d1f6198cc6238f668e1c3f6ba13
#
_entry.id   a75a8d1f6198cc6238f668e1c3f6ba13
#
_cell.length_a   1.000
_cell.length_b   1.000
_cell.length_c   1.000
_cell.angle_alpha   90.00
_cell.angle_beta   90.00
_cell.angle_gamma   90.00
#
_symmetry.space_group_name_H-M   'P 1'
#
loop_
_entity.id
_entity.type
_entity.pdbx_description
1 polymer ?
#
loop_
_entity_poly.entity_id
_entity_poly.type
_entity_poly.pdbx_seq_one_letter_code
_entity_poly.pdbx_strand_id
1 'polypeptide(L)' 'MRIQNFKARMANRDMMAGTFLKTPSYELIEVLATSDLDFVCIDMEHSPFDRARADACLAVARALDFPVLVRVTHFSA' A
#
# COMPACT_ATOMS: atom_id res chain seq x y z
N MET A 1 0.32 -14.41 -8.17
CA MET A 1 1.02 -13.27 -7.59
C MET A 1 0.01 -12.28 -7.02
N ARG A 2 0.27 -11.78 -5.83
CA ARG A 2 -0.70 -10.95 -5.10
C ARG A 2 -0.99 -9.64 -5.81
N ILE A 3 0.04 -8.95 -6.31
CA ILE A 3 -0.17 -7.65 -6.96
C ILE A 3 -0.99 -7.80 -8.23
N GLN A 4 -0.70 -8.80 -9.04
CA GLN A 4 -1.49 -9.04 -10.26
C GLN A 4 -2.92 -9.45 -9.94
N ASN A 5 -3.08 -10.34 -8.95
CA ASN A 5 -4.40 -10.76 -8.51
C ASN A 5 -5.21 -9.60 -7.95
N PHE A 6 -4.55 -8.67 -7.24
CA PHE A 6 -5.18 -7.48 -6.71
C PHE A 6 -5.77 -6.62 -7.84
N LYS A 7 -5.00 -6.39 -8.90
CA LYS A 7 -5.47 -5.61 -10.05
C LYS A 7 -6.68 -6.25 -10.71
N ALA A 8 -6.63 -7.56 -10.90
CA ALA A 8 -7.73 -8.31 -11.50
C ALA A 8 -8.99 -8.25 -10.61
N ARG A 9 -8.81 -8.40 -9.31
CA ARG A 9 -9.92 -8.35 -8.36
C ARG A 9 -10.53 -6.95 -8.29
N MET A 10 -9.72 -5.90 -8.37
CA MET A 10 -10.23 -4.53 -8.44
C MET A 10 -11.07 -4.33 -9.70
N ALA A 11 -10.59 -4.77 -10.84
CA ALA A 11 -11.31 -4.65 -12.10
C ALA A 11 -12.63 -5.44 -12.06
N ASN A 12 -12.64 -6.56 -11.37
CA ASN A 12 -13.83 -7.41 -11.22
C ASN A 12 -14.74 -6.97 -10.07
N ARG A 13 -14.37 -5.93 -9.34
CA ARG A 13 -15.13 -5.38 -8.20
C ARG A 13 -15.33 -6.40 -7.08
N ASP A 14 -14.37 -7.27 -6.87
CA ASP A 14 -14.39 -8.22 -5.76
C ASP A 14 -14.25 -7.50 -4.42
N MET A 15 -14.83 -8.08 -3.39
CA MET A 15 -14.67 -7.55 -2.04
C MET A 15 -13.24 -7.79 -1.56
N MET A 16 -12.59 -6.72 -1.06
CA MET A 16 -11.24 -6.78 -0.56
C MET A 16 -11.13 -5.96 0.72
N ALA A 17 -10.22 -6.35 1.59
CA ALA A 17 -9.97 -5.66 2.86
C ALA A 17 -8.56 -5.10 2.88
N GLY A 18 -8.43 -3.87 3.32
CA GLY A 18 -7.14 -3.21 3.47
C GLY A 18 -7.14 -2.28 4.66
N THR A 19 -6.02 -1.65 4.91
CA THR A 19 -5.89 -0.67 5.99
C THR A 19 -5.05 0.50 5.53
N PHE A 20 -5.18 1.62 6.24
CA PHE A 20 -4.31 2.77 6.02
C PHE A 20 -3.03 2.61 6.84
N LEU A 21 -1.91 2.98 6.24
CA LEU A 21 -0.63 3.09 6.94
C LEU A 21 -0.28 4.55 7.07
N LYS A 22 -0.21 5.03 8.31
CA LYS A 22 0.13 6.41 8.62
C LYS A 22 1.51 6.56 9.24
N THR A 23 2.09 5.46 9.69
CA THR A 23 3.43 5.43 10.27
C THR A 23 4.44 5.12 9.18
N PRO A 24 5.41 6.00 8.92
CA PRO A 24 6.35 5.81 7.83
C PRO A 24 7.44 4.79 8.17
N SER A 25 7.06 3.53 8.23
CA SER A 25 7.96 2.42 8.57
C SER A 25 7.75 1.28 7.57
N TYR A 26 8.81 0.96 6.82
CA TYR A 26 8.77 -0.18 5.92
C TYR A 26 8.64 -1.50 6.67
N GLU A 27 9.05 -1.52 7.93
CA GLU A 27 8.93 -2.72 8.78
C GLU A 27 7.48 -3.09 9.00
N LEU A 28 6.58 -2.09 9.08
CA LEU A 28 5.15 -2.36 9.16
C LEU A 28 4.62 -2.98 7.87
N ILE A 29 5.20 -2.62 6.73
CA ILE A 29 4.86 -3.28 5.46
C ILE A 29 5.18 -4.77 5.55
N GLU A 30 6.34 -5.12 6.11
CA GLU A 30 6.72 -6.51 6.27
C GLU A 30 5.72 -7.27 7.15
N VAL A 31 5.30 -6.66 8.25
CA VAL A 31 4.31 -7.27 9.14
C VAL A 31 2.96 -7.42 8.43
N LEU A 32 2.50 -6.37 7.78
CA LEU A 32 1.20 -6.40 7.11
C LEU A 32 1.18 -7.40 5.95
N ALA A 33 2.30 -7.58 5.27
CA ALA A 33 2.40 -8.54 4.18
C ALA A 33 2.21 -9.98 4.62
N THR A 34 2.39 -10.28 5.91
CA THR A 34 2.16 -11.61 6.46
C THR A 34 0.70 -11.82 6.89
N SER A 35 -0.11 -10.76 6.85
CA SER A 35 -1.51 -10.82 7.23
C SER A 35 -2.39 -11.25 6.06
N ASP A 36 -3.68 -11.43 6.34
CA ASP A 36 -4.67 -11.75 5.30
C ASP A 36 -5.22 -10.50 4.61
N LEU A 37 -4.68 -9.33 4.89
CA LEU A 37 -5.11 -8.12 4.21
C LEU A 37 -4.77 -8.17 2.73
N ASP A 38 -5.66 -7.67 1.90
CA ASP A 38 -5.46 -7.67 0.46
C ASP A 38 -4.52 -6.54 0.02
N PHE A 39 -4.50 -5.44 0.76
CA PHE A 39 -3.68 -4.29 0.41
C PHE A 39 -3.47 -3.37 1.61
N VAL A 40 -2.54 -2.43 1.46
CA VAL A 40 -2.36 -1.31 2.38
C VAL A 40 -2.42 -0.01 1.59
N CYS A 41 -2.95 1.04 2.19
CA CYS A 41 -2.97 2.37 1.59
C CYS A 41 -2.05 3.29 2.38
N ILE A 42 -0.96 3.73 1.76
CA ILE A 42 -0.06 4.71 2.37
C ILE A 42 -0.75 6.07 2.32
N ASP A 43 -0.86 6.72 3.49
CA ASP A 43 -1.51 8.01 3.59
C ASP A 43 -0.46 9.13 3.51
N MET A 44 -0.35 9.75 2.33
CA MET A 44 0.53 10.90 2.12
C MET A 44 -0.16 12.22 2.46
N GLU A 45 -1.45 12.17 2.78
CA GLU A 45 -2.25 13.37 3.02
C GLU A 45 -2.31 13.75 4.49
N HIS A 46 -2.57 12.80 5.36
CA HIS A 46 -2.84 13.04 6.78
C HIS A 46 -1.86 12.30 7.69
N SER A 47 -0.61 12.22 7.29
CA SER A 47 0.40 11.49 8.07
C SER A 47 1.78 12.11 7.84
N PRO A 48 2.79 11.71 8.64
CA PRO A 48 4.16 12.22 8.49
C PRO A 48 4.95 11.54 7.36
N PHE A 49 4.30 10.85 6.45
CA PHE A 49 5.00 10.29 5.30
C PHE A 49 5.58 11.40 4.43
N ASP A 50 6.82 11.22 4.01
CA ASP A 50 7.42 12.00 2.95
C ASP A 50 7.74 11.06 1.78
N ARG A 51 8.24 11.62 0.68
CA ARG A 51 8.49 10.85 -0.52
C ARG A 51 9.53 9.74 -0.29
N ALA A 52 10.62 10.06 0.43
CA ALA A 52 11.68 9.09 0.65
C ALA A 52 11.18 7.88 1.45
N ARG A 53 10.39 8.14 2.49
CA ARG A 53 9.84 7.07 3.31
C ARG A 53 8.78 6.26 2.55
N ALA A 54 7.96 6.94 1.75
CA ALA A 54 6.99 6.26 0.91
C ALA A 54 7.69 5.36 -0.11
N ASP A 55 8.76 5.86 -0.73
CA ASP A 55 9.53 5.07 -1.70
C ASP A 55 10.12 3.81 -1.04
N ALA A 56 10.64 3.93 0.18
CA ALA A 56 11.16 2.77 0.91
C ALA A 56 10.08 1.73 1.17
N CYS A 57 8.90 2.19 1.60
CA CYS A 57 7.76 1.30 1.83
C CYS A 57 7.30 0.62 0.55
N LEU A 58 7.26 1.36 -0.55
CA LEU A 58 6.86 0.82 -1.85
C LEU A 58 7.87 -0.23 -2.34
N ALA A 59 9.16 0.02 -2.15
CA ALA A 59 10.19 -0.93 -2.54
C ALA A 59 10.07 -2.24 -1.78
N VAL A 60 9.84 -2.18 -0.47
CA VAL A 60 9.67 -3.38 0.36
C VAL A 60 8.39 -4.12 -0.03
N ALA A 61 7.28 -3.40 -0.21
CA ALA A 61 6.02 -4.01 -0.61
C ALA A 61 6.14 -4.72 -1.96
N ARG A 62 6.85 -4.11 -2.90
CA ARG A 62 7.08 -4.70 -4.20
C ARG A 62 7.88 -5.99 -4.10
N ALA A 63 8.93 -5.98 -3.26
CA ALA A 63 9.76 -7.15 -3.05
C ALA A 63 8.96 -8.31 -2.44
N LEU A 64 7.95 -8.00 -1.62
CA LEU A 64 7.11 -8.98 -0.96
C LEU A 64 5.83 -9.29 -1.75
N ASP A 65 5.69 -8.71 -2.94
CA ASP A 65 4.48 -8.86 -3.77
C ASP A 65 3.20 -8.50 -3.00
N PHE A 66 3.26 -7.42 -2.23
CA PHE A 66 2.15 -6.94 -1.43
C PHE A 66 1.55 -5.68 -2.06
N PRO A 67 0.24 -5.68 -2.37
CA PRO A 67 -0.38 -4.53 -3.04
C PRO A 67 -0.42 -3.29 -2.17
N VAL A 68 -0.04 -2.15 -2.74
CA VAL A 68 -0.04 -0.86 -2.07
C VAL A 68 -0.76 0.18 -2.92
N LEU A 69 -1.65 0.92 -2.27
CA LEU A 69 -2.25 2.13 -2.82
C LEU A 69 -1.66 3.34 -2.09
N VAL A 70 -1.70 4.50 -2.72
CA VAL A 70 -1.21 5.73 -2.10
C VAL A 70 -2.30 6.80 -2.19
N ARG A 71 -2.62 7.40 -1.04
CA ARG A 71 -3.53 8.55 -1.00
C ARG A 71 -2.71 9.83 -1.02
N VAL A 72 -2.94 10.66 -2.02
CA VAL A 72 -2.21 11.92 -2.17
C VAL A 72 -3.12 13.11 -1.85
N THR A 73 -2.50 14.20 -1.39
CA THR A 73 -3.24 15.41 -1.00
C THR A 73 -3.90 16.04 -2.20
N HIS A 74 -3.22 15.99 -3.32
CA HIS A 74 -3.65 16.72 -4.49
C HIS A 74 -3.07 16.06 -5.74
N PHE A 75 -3.88 16.06 -6.72
CA PHE A 75 -3.51 15.52 -8.01
C PHE A 75 -3.29 16.67 -8.97
N SER A 76 -2.06 16.80 -9.47
CA SER A 76 -1.76 17.84 -10.43
C SER A 76 -1.34 17.21 -11.74
N ALA A 77 -1.94 17.72 -12.79
CA ALA A 77 -1.64 17.25 -14.14
C ALA A 77 -0.27 17.75 -14.60
#